data_c38c430e9b4550f5149f974e8a613f2e
#
_entry.id   c38c430e9b4550f5149f974e8a613f2e
#
_cell.length_a   1.000
_cell.length_b   1.000
_cell.length_c   1.000
_cell.angle_alpha   90.00
_cell.angle_beta   90.00
_cell.angle_gamma   90.00
#
_symmetry.space_group_name_H-M   'P 1'
#
loop_
_entity.id
_entity.type
_entity.pdbx_description
1 polymer ?
#
loop_
_entity_poly.entity_id
_entity_poly.type
_entity_poly.pdbx_seq_one_letter_code
_entity_poly.pdbx_strand_id
1 'polypeptide(L)'
;YKRQYLSSGLIRGIGPRLGARIAEKFGEDTFDVMLNEPERLTEIKGITSRRAKEIARQYVEQSAMRELMDFLSEHGLPIEITALLYKRFHDSAIESLKENPYLLCDPYYDVDFRLADGLAIELGLSMLSDDRTDAGIVYTLTFNLGNGHTFIPLDKLTTAVIRLLSDEDVVFDEDRILAGILRLADKGILVREEIA
;
A
#
# COMPACT_ATOMS: atom_id res chain seq x y z
N TYR A 1 -20.63 -20.16 7.93
CA TYR A 1 -19.63 -19.28 7.32
C TYR A 1 -18.34 -20.04 6.96
N LYS A 2 -17.61 -20.66 7.92
CA LYS A 2 -16.31 -21.34 7.71
C LYS A 2 -16.37 -22.46 6.68
N ARG A 3 -17.38 -23.34 6.80
CA ARG A 3 -17.62 -24.41 5.82
C ARG A 3 -17.92 -23.86 4.43
N GLN A 4 -18.71 -22.80 4.34
CA GLN A 4 -19.05 -22.16 3.06
C GLN A 4 -17.84 -21.49 2.43
N TYR A 5 -17.04 -20.77 3.22
CA TYR A 5 -15.78 -20.16 2.77
C TYR A 5 -14.79 -21.20 2.23
N LEU A 6 -14.51 -22.27 2.98
CA LEU A 6 -13.60 -23.33 2.56
C LEU A 6 -14.11 -24.12 1.34
N SER A 7 -15.43 -24.16 1.14
CA SER A 7 -16.06 -24.87 0.02
C SER A 7 -16.22 -24.00 -1.24
N SER A 8 -15.94 -22.71 -1.15
CA SER A 8 -16.12 -21.75 -2.26
C SER A 8 -15.11 -21.87 -3.38
N GLY A 9 -14.02 -22.66 -3.17
CA GLY A 9 -12.93 -22.80 -4.14
C GLY A 9 -11.90 -21.66 -4.12
N LEU A 10 -12.00 -20.72 -3.20
CA LEU A 10 -11.06 -19.62 -3.04
C LEU A 10 -9.64 -20.09 -2.71
N ILE A 11 -9.52 -21.19 -1.97
CA ILE A 11 -8.22 -21.80 -1.65
C ILE A 11 -7.98 -22.96 -2.61
N ARG A 12 -6.97 -22.86 -3.44
CA ARG A 12 -6.62 -23.93 -4.39
C ARG A 12 -6.32 -25.24 -3.66
N GLY A 13 -6.97 -26.30 -4.11
CA GLY A 13 -6.80 -27.63 -3.51
C GLY A 13 -7.73 -27.93 -2.34
N ILE A 14 -8.57 -26.99 -1.90
CA ILE A 14 -9.68 -27.25 -0.99
C ILE A 14 -10.98 -27.28 -1.80
N GLY A 15 -11.48 -28.47 -2.09
CA GLY A 15 -12.82 -28.63 -2.65
C GLY A 15 -13.87 -28.79 -1.53
N PRO A 16 -15.17 -28.82 -1.91
CA PRO A 16 -16.27 -28.87 -0.94
C PRO A 16 -16.17 -30.00 0.11
N ARG A 17 -15.73 -31.18 -0.29
CA ARG A 17 -15.56 -32.33 0.62
C ARG A 17 -14.43 -32.13 1.63
N LEU A 18 -13.31 -31.56 1.18
CA LEU A 18 -12.17 -31.33 2.05
C LEU A 18 -12.42 -30.14 2.98
N GLY A 19 -13.01 -29.08 2.45
CA GLY A 19 -13.42 -27.90 3.25
C GLY A 19 -14.40 -28.27 4.36
N ALA A 20 -15.38 -29.15 4.06
CA ALA A 20 -16.31 -29.64 5.07
C ALA A 20 -15.58 -30.42 6.18
N ARG A 21 -14.63 -31.29 5.84
CA ARG A 21 -13.86 -32.08 6.82
C ARG A 21 -12.94 -31.20 7.68
N ILE A 22 -12.33 -30.16 7.11
CA ILE A 22 -11.53 -29.19 7.86
C ILE A 22 -12.41 -28.47 8.87
N ALA A 23 -13.55 -27.91 8.42
CA ALA A 23 -14.48 -27.21 9.29
C ALA A 23 -15.11 -28.09 10.37
N GLU A 24 -15.37 -29.37 10.08
CA GLU A 24 -15.88 -30.34 11.04
C GLU A 24 -14.84 -30.71 12.10
N LYS A 25 -13.58 -30.91 11.69
CA LYS A 25 -12.49 -31.32 12.59
C LYS A 25 -12.09 -30.20 13.55
N PHE A 26 -11.97 -28.96 13.06
CA PHE A 26 -11.42 -27.85 13.82
C PHE A 26 -12.49 -26.86 14.31
N GLY A 27 -13.73 -26.93 13.82
CA GLY A 27 -14.83 -26.09 14.31
C GLY A 27 -14.51 -24.60 14.32
N GLU A 28 -14.56 -23.99 15.51
CA GLU A 28 -14.27 -22.57 15.70
C GLU A 28 -12.78 -22.24 15.49
N ASP A 29 -11.88 -23.18 15.71
CA ASP A 29 -10.44 -22.98 15.59
C ASP A 29 -9.93 -23.10 14.15
N THR A 30 -10.81 -23.37 13.18
CA THR A 30 -10.41 -23.63 11.78
C THR A 30 -9.45 -22.58 11.20
N PHE A 31 -9.75 -21.32 11.37
CA PHE A 31 -8.93 -20.23 10.81
C PHE A 31 -7.67 -20.00 11.62
N ASP A 32 -7.74 -20.16 12.94
CA ASP A 32 -6.56 -20.09 13.79
C ASP A 32 -5.55 -21.20 13.48
N VAL A 33 -6.03 -22.44 13.31
CA VAL A 33 -5.19 -23.56 12.86
C VAL A 33 -4.55 -23.28 11.49
N MET A 34 -5.28 -22.67 10.54
CA MET A 34 -4.73 -22.34 9.24
C MET A 34 -3.66 -21.23 9.30
N LEU A 35 -3.78 -20.30 10.24
CA LEU A 35 -2.84 -19.19 10.45
C LEU A 35 -1.61 -19.62 11.26
N ASN A 36 -1.85 -20.21 12.42
CA ASN A 36 -0.85 -20.35 13.47
C ASN A 36 -0.31 -21.76 13.62
N GLU A 37 -1.09 -22.79 13.27
CA GLU A 37 -0.77 -24.21 13.45
C GLU A 37 -1.03 -25.06 12.19
N PRO A 38 -0.52 -24.66 11.00
CA PRO A 38 -0.89 -25.30 9.73
C PRO A 38 -0.53 -26.79 9.65
N GLU A 39 0.44 -27.25 10.39
CA GLU A 39 0.82 -28.67 10.48
C GLU A 39 -0.32 -29.55 11.00
N ARG A 40 -1.22 -29.00 11.83
CA ARG A 40 -2.40 -29.74 12.31
C ARG A 40 -3.38 -30.11 11.20
N LEU A 41 -3.34 -29.41 10.07
CA LEU A 41 -4.12 -29.81 8.89
C LEU A 41 -3.78 -31.22 8.41
N THR A 42 -2.58 -31.73 8.73
CA THR A 42 -2.18 -33.11 8.40
C THR A 42 -2.95 -34.19 9.18
N GLU A 43 -3.62 -33.84 10.29
CA GLU A 43 -4.54 -34.72 11.01
C GLU A 43 -5.72 -35.16 10.12
N ILE A 44 -5.94 -34.44 9.02
CA ILE A 44 -7.01 -34.76 8.06
C ILE A 44 -6.44 -35.65 6.96
N LYS A 45 -6.97 -36.89 6.85
CA LYS A 45 -6.55 -37.86 5.83
C LYS A 45 -6.57 -37.24 4.43
N GLY A 46 -5.41 -37.26 3.75
CA GLY A 46 -5.24 -36.73 2.40
C GLY A 46 -4.65 -35.32 2.35
N ILE A 47 -4.30 -34.72 3.49
CA ILE A 47 -3.48 -33.51 3.57
C ILE A 47 -2.06 -33.91 3.98
N THR A 48 -1.10 -33.72 3.08
CA THR A 48 0.33 -33.86 3.36
C THR A 48 0.89 -32.58 3.97
N SER A 49 2.05 -32.62 4.63
CA SER A 49 2.71 -31.43 5.18
C SER A 49 2.95 -30.34 4.12
N ARG A 50 3.33 -30.73 2.90
CA ARG A 50 3.49 -29.79 1.79
C ARG A 50 2.16 -29.10 1.45
N ARG A 51 1.07 -29.85 1.41
CA ARG A 51 -0.27 -29.32 1.10
C ARG A 51 -0.81 -28.45 2.23
N ALA A 52 -0.55 -28.81 3.48
CA ALA A 52 -0.90 -28.00 4.65
C ALA A 52 -0.26 -26.62 4.60
N LYS A 53 1.05 -26.55 4.32
CA LYS A 53 1.78 -25.30 4.15
C LYS A 53 1.25 -24.46 2.98
N GLU A 54 0.91 -25.07 1.86
CA GLU A 54 0.37 -24.37 0.70
C GLU A 54 -1.03 -23.79 0.98
N ILE A 55 -1.90 -24.55 1.67
CA ILE A 55 -3.22 -24.09 2.11
C ILE A 55 -3.08 -22.89 3.05
N ALA A 56 -2.21 -22.98 4.05
CA ALA A 56 -1.94 -21.91 4.99
C ALA A 56 -1.44 -20.65 4.29
N ARG A 57 -0.44 -20.79 3.42
CA ARG A 57 0.10 -19.66 2.64
C ARG A 57 -0.99 -18.93 1.85
N GLN A 58 -1.84 -19.66 1.13
CA GLN A 58 -2.92 -19.06 0.36
C GLN A 58 -3.96 -18.39 1.25
N TYR A 59 -4.26 -18.95 2.42
CA TYR A 59 -5.18 -18.36 3.37
C TYR A 59 -4.64 -17.04 3.93
N VAL A 60 -3.36 -17.03 4.35
CA VAL A 60 -2.66 -15.82 4.84
C VAL A 60 -2.68 -14.72 3.77
N GLU A 61 -2.29 -15.06 2.54
CA GLU A 61 -2.28 -14.11 1.42
C GLU A 61 -3.67 -13.50 1.17
N GLN A 62 -4.72 -14.31 1.15
CA GLN A 62 -6.09 -13.82 0.96
C GLN A 62 -6.60 -13.00 2.13
N SER A 63 -6.20 -13.35 3.36
CA SER A 63 -6.57 -12.57 4.55
C SER A 63 -5.92 -11.20 4.52
N ALA A 64 -4.62 -11.14 4.27
CA ALA A 64 -3.86 -9.91 4.18
C ALA A 64 -4.36 -8.98 3.05
N MET A 65 -4.68 -9.54 1.88
CA MET A 65 -5.27 -8.74 0.80
C MET A 65 -6.65 -8.19 1.17
N ARG A 66 -7.46 -8.93 1.91
CA ARG A 66 -8.76 -8.44 2.39
C ARG A 66 -8.61 -7.33 3.41
N GLU A 67 -7.72 -7.52 4.39
CA GLU A 67 -7.42 -6.49 5.39
C GLU A 67 -6.89 -5.21 4.74
N LEU A 68 -6.03 -5.33 3.73
CA LEU A 68 -5.54 -4.18 2.98
C LEU A 68 -6.67 -3.49 2.20
N MET A 69 -7.56 -4.26 1.55
CA MET A 69 -8.71 -3.71 0.83
C MET A 69 -9.69 -2.98 1.79
N ASP A 70 -9.94 -3.57 2.95
CA ASP A 70 -10.79 -2.96 3.99
C ASP A 70 -10.14 -1.66 4.50
N PHE A 71 -8.83 -1.67 4.79
CA PHE A 71 -8.08 -0.47 5.17
C PHE A 71 -8.18 0.64 4.12
N LEU A 72 -7.93 0.33 2.84
CA LEU A 72 -8.05 1.32 1.76
C LEU A 72 -9.46 1.89 1.68
N SER A 73 -10.48 1.04 1.76
CA SER A 73 -11.90 1.45 1.71
C SER A 73 -12.29 2.34 2.88
N GLU A 74 -11.85 2.02 4.10
CA GLU A 74 -12.13 2.80 5.31
C GLU A 74 -11.57 4.22 5.23
N HIS A 75 -10.42 4.38 4.58
CA HIS A 75 -9.75 5.68 4.39
C HIS A 75 -10.07 6.35 3.05
N GLY A 76 -11.09 5.88 2.32
CA GLY A 76 -11.52 6.48 1.05
C GLY A 76 -10.49 6.39 -0.08
N LEU A 77 -9.57 5.42 0.00
CA LEU A 77 -8.54 5.16 -1.00
C LEU A 77 -9.03 4.17 -2.06
N PRO A 78 -8.48 4.22 -3.29
CA PRO A 78 -8.87 3.31 -4.36
C PRO A 78 -8.55 1.85 -3.99
N ILE A 79 -9.57 0.99 -3.95
CA ILE A 79 -9.39 -0.44 -3.63
C ILE A 79 -8.75 -1.23 -4.78
N GLU A 80 -8.77 -0.69 -5.99
CA GLU A 80 -8.21 -1.29 -7.20
C GLU A 80 -6.69 -1.49 -7.11
N ILE A 81 -6.02 -0.68 -6.30
CA ILE A 81 -4.56 -0.77 -6.09
C ILE A 81 -4.15 -1.85 -5.08
N THR A 82 -5.11 -2.53 -4.43
CA THR A 82 -4.83 -3.56 -3.41
C THR A 82 -3.81 -4.59 -3.88
N ALA A 83 -4.02 -5.16 -5.07
CA ALA A 83 -3.13 -6.19 -5.61
C ALA A 83 -1.71 -5.65 -5.92
N LEU A 84 -1.61 -4.40 -6.35
CA LEU A 84 -0.34 -3.72 -6.63
C LEU A 84 0.45 -3.46 -5.35
N LEU A 85 -0.21 -2.95 -4.32
CA LEU A 85 0.37 -2.72 -3.00
C LEU A 85 0.80 -4.04 -2.34
N TYR A 86 -0.06 -5.05 -2.37
CA TYR A 86 0.29 -6.36 -1.81
C TYR A 86 1.48 -7.00 -2.54
N LYS A 87 1.55 -6.88 -3.87
CA LYS A 87 2.69 -7.36 -4.65
C LYS A 87 4.01 -6.73 -4.24
N ARG A 88 4.00 -5.46 -3.84
CA ARG A 88 5.21 -4.70 -3.48
C ARG A 88 5.59 -4.85 -2.01
N PHE A 89 4.62 -4.81 -1.11
CA PHE A 89 4.83 -4.73 0.33
C PHE A 89 4.41 -6.00 1.09
N HIS A 90 3.71 -6.93 0.44
CA HIS A 90 3.19 -8.14 1.05
C HIS A 90 2.41 -7.84 2.35
N ASP A 91 2.66 -8.59 3.41
CA ASP A 91 1.97 -8.48 4.69
C ASP A 91 2.28 -7.17 5.44
N SER A 92 3.32 -6.44 5.04
CA SER A 92 3.66 -5.13 5.63
C SER A 92 2.97 -3.93 4.94
N ALA A 93 2.09 -4.16 3.96
CA ALA A 93 1.50 -3.07 3.17
C ALA A 93 0.78 -2.02 4.03
N ILE A 94 -0.05 -2.44 4.97
CA ILE A 94 -0.79 -1.52 5.86
C ILE A 94 0.18 -0.74 6.75
N GLU A 95 1.16 -1.42 7.36
CA GLU A 95 2.14 -0.76 8.23
C GLU A 95 3.00 0.22 7.44
N SER A 96 3.42 -0.15 6.23
CA SER A 96 4.17 0.76 5.33
C SER A 96 3.36 2.02 4.99
N LEU A 97 2.04 1.87 4.73
CA LEU A 97 1.16 3.01 4.45
C LEU A 97 0.89 3.85 5.70
N LYS A 98 0.84 3.25 6.89
CA LYS A 98 0.72 3.99 8.15
C LYS A 98 1.99 4.76 8.49
N GLU A 99 3.16 4.22 8.19
CA GLU A 99 4.44 4.91 8.37
C GLU A 99 4.63 6.03 7.35
N ASN A 100 4.31 5.77 6.08
CA ASN A 100 4.46 6.74 4.99
C ASN A 100 3.32 6.62 3.96
N PRO A 101 2.21 7.35 4.12
CA PRO A 101 1.11 7.39 3.16
C PRO A 101 1.51 7.87 1.76
N TYR A 102 2.59 8.64 1.68
CA TYR A 102 3.06 9.20 0.40
C TYR A 102 3.68 8.17 -0.54
N LEU A 103 3.87 6.92 -0.09
CA LEU A 103 4.15 5.78 -0.97
C LEU A 103 3.06 5.62 -2.04
N LEU A 104 1.82 6.04 -1.76
CA LEU A 104 0.71 6.05 -2.72
C LEU A 104 0.91 7.03 -3.87
N CYS A 105 1.75 8.05 -3.70
CA CYS A 105 2.05 9.04 -4.74
C CYS A 105 3.04 8.54 -5.81
N ASP A 106 3.53 7.30 -5.69
CA ASP A 106 4.29 6.66 -6.77
C ASP A 106 3.40 6.61 -8.03
N PRO A 107 3.86 7.11 -9.19
CA PRO A 107 3.07 7.15 -10.43
C PRO A 107 2.49 5.79 -10.85
N TYR A 108 3.07 4.69 -10.35
CA TYR A 108 2.60 3.34 -10.60
C TYR A 108 1.18 3.06 -10.05
N TYR A 109 0.77 3.78 -8.99
CA TYR A 109 -0.55 3.60 -8.37
C TYR A 109 -1.61 4.56 -8.88
N ASP A 110 -1.22 5.65 -9.54
CA ASP A 110 -2.11 6.69 -10.04
C ASP A 110 -3.06 7.26 -8.96
N VAL A 111 -2.54 7.45 -7.75
CA VAL A 111 -3.28 8.00 -6.61
C VAL A 111 -2.98 9.50 -6.49
N ASP A 112 -4.05 10.31 -6.41
CA ASP A 112 -3.92 11.76 -6.21
C ASP A 112 -3.23 12.07 -4.87
N PHE A 113 -2.32 13.07 -4.89
CA PHE A 113 -1.58 13.51 -3.71
C PHE A 113 -2.50 13.83 -2.53
N ARG A 114 -3.68 14.42 -2.79
CA ARG A 114 -4.63 14.81 -1.73
C ARG A 114 -5.18 13.63 -0.96
N LEU A 115 -5.31 12.46 -1.59
CA LEU A 115 -5.76 11.25 -0.91
C LEU A 115 -4.68 10.73 0.04
N ALA A 116 -3.43 10.71 -0.39
CA ALA A 116 -2.30 10.33 0.45
C ALA A 116 -2.11 11.33 1.61
N ASP A 117 -2.24 12.63 1.34
CA ASP A 117 -2.15 13.71 2.33
C ASP A 117 -3.29 13.62 3.35
N GLY A 118 -4.51 13.31 2.90
CA GLY A 118 -5.66 13.06 3.76
C GLY A 118 -5.43 11.90 4.72
N LEU A 119 -4.88 10.80 4.25
CA LEU A 119 -4.48 9.68 5.11
C LEU A 119 -3.40 10.08 6.12
N ALA A 120 -2.39 10.87 5.71
CA ALA A 120 -1.35 11.35 6.61
C ALA A 120 -1.92 12.22 7.74
N ILE A 121 -2.85 13.11 7.43
CA ILE A 121 -3.56 13.95 8.41
C ILE A 121 -4.36 13.09 9.39
N GLU A 122 -5.13 12.13 8.87
CA GLU A 122 -5.94 11.22 9.67
C GLU A 122 -5.12 10.37 10.63
N LEU A 123 -3.92 9.95 10.21
CA LEU A 123 -2.95 9.23 11.03
C LEU A 123 -2.17 10.14 12.00
N GLY A 124 -2.36 11.45 11.95
CA GLY A 124 -1.67 12.43 12.81
C GLY A 124 -0.18 12.59 12.49
N LEU A 125 0.23 12.33 11.25
CA LEU A 125 1.61 12.49 10.82
C LEU A 125 1.99 13.97 10.64
N SER A 126 3.28 14.26 10.78
CA SER A 126 3.76 15.64 10.65
C SER A 126 3.58 16.19 9.25
N MET A 127 2.85 17.27 9.13
CA MET A 127 2.64 18.00 7.87
C MET A 127 3.91 18.67 7.35
N LEU A 128 4.95 18.76 8.18
CA LEU A 128 6.28 19.26 7.81
C LEU A 128 7.29 18.11 7.58
N SER A 129 6.83 16.89 7.30
CA SER A 129 7.72 15.77 7.04
C SER A 129 8.47 15.90 5.71
N ASP A 130 9.63 15.29 5.63
CA ASP A 130 10.41 15.19 4.41
C ASP A 130 9.69 14.35 3.34
N ASP A 131 9.00 13.29 3.77
CA ASP A 131 8.22 12.43 2.87
C ASP A 131 7.09 13.20 2.17
N ARG A 132 6.39 14.08 2.90
CA ARG A 132 5.38 14.99 2.32
C ARG A 132 5.98 15.93 1.31
N THR A 133 7.12 16.55 1.66
CA THR A 133 7.84 17.48 0.79
C THR A 133 8.30 16.77 -0.49
N ASP A 134 8.95 15.63 -0.36
CA ASP A 134 9.44 14.82 -1.49
C ASP A 134 8.29 14.41 -2.41
N ALA A 135 7.20 13.88 -1.83
CA ALA A 135 6.02 13.49 -2.59
C ALA A 135 5.36 14.65 -3.33
N GLY A 136 5.23 15.83 -2.69
CA GLY A 136 4.68 17.02 -3.31
C GLY A 136 5.51 17.52 -4.49
N ILE A 137 6.84 17.46 -4.39
CA ILE A 137 7.76 17.81 -5.49
C ILE A 137 7.57 16.83 -6.65
N VAL A 138 7.62 15.52 -6.39
CA VAL A 138 7.47 14.48 -7.43
C VAL A 138 6.09 14.56 -8.08
N TYR A 139 5.04 14.72 -7.29
CA TYR A 139 3.67 14.88 -7.81
C TYR A 139 3.55 16.07 -8.75
N THR A 140 4.09 17.25 -8.35
CA THR A 140 4.05 18.46 -9.18
C THR A 140 4.82 18.27 -10.50
N LEU A 141 5.97 17.62 -10.46
CA LEU A 141 6.74 17.29 -11.66
C LEU A 141 5.98 16.33 -12.58
N THR A 142 5.43 15.24 -12.02
CA THR A 142 4.68 14.23 -12.79
C THR A 142 3.43 14.82 -13.44
N PHE A 143 2.70 15.66 -12.72
CA PHE A 143 1.53 16.37 -13.26
C PHE A 143 1.90 17.23 -14.47
N ASN A 144 3.03 17.97 -14.42
CA ASN A 144 3.49 18.79 -15.52
C ASN A 144 4.00 17.98 -16.72
N LEU A 145 4.66 16.83 -16.46
CA LEU A 145 5.04 15.89 -17.52
C LEU A 145 3.81 15.36 -18.26
N GLY A 146 2.74 15.02 -17.54
CA GLY A 146 1.46 14.60 -18.11
C GLY A 146 0.82 15.67 -19.01
N ASN A 147 1.11 16.95 -18.76
CA ASN A 147 0.66 18.07 -19.59
C ASN A 147 1.61 18.42 -20.75
N GLY A 148 2.61 17.57 -21.04
CA GLY A 148 3.51 17.71 -22.16
C GLY A 148 4.76 18.59 -21.91
N HIS A 149 5.01 18.99 -20.65
CA HIS A 149 6.22 19.70 -20.29
C HIS A 149 7.35 18.75 -19.92
N THR A 150 8.49 18.83 -20.58
CA THR A 150 9.64 17.98 -20.32
C THR A 150 10.54 18.48 -19.18
N PHE A 151 10.38 19.73 -18.77
CA PHE A 151 11.06 20.36 -17.64
C PHE A 151 10.21 21.44 -17.01
N ILE A 152 10.53 21.83 -15.80
CA ILE A 152 9.92 22.96 -15.08
C ILE A 152 11.04 23.88 -14.58
N PRO A 153 10.98 25.20 -14.82
CA PRO A 153 11.86 26.15 -14.16
C PRO A 153 11.78 26.06 -12.64
N LEU A 154 12.91 26.18 -11.97
CA LEU A 154 13.02 25.97 -10.52
C LEU A 154 12.08 26.87 -9.72
N ASP A 155 12.00 28.15 -10.08
CA ASP A 155 11.12 29.15 -9.45
C ASP A 155 9.63 28.77 -9.57
N LYS A 156 9.23 28.24 -10.71
CA LYS A 156 7.85 27.79 -10.94
C LYS A 156 7.55 26.51 -10.18
N LEU A 157 8.49 25.56 -10.15
CA LEU A 157 8.35 24.34 -9.37
C LEU A 157 8.19 24.66 -7.89
N THR A 158 9.10 25.48 -7.33
CA THR A 158 9.08 25.89 -5.93
C THR A 158 7.75 26.56 -5.57
N THR A 159 7.30 27.54 -6.38
CA THR A 159 6.02 28.22 -6.17
C THR A 159 4.83 27.25 -6.21
N ALA A 160 4.82 26.31 -7.16
CA ALA A 160 3.73 25.34 -7.29
C ALA A 160 3.69 24.36 -6.11
N VAL A 161 4.85 23.88 -5.65
CA VAL A 161 4.95 22.98 -4.50
C VAL A 161 4.57 23.69 -3.20
N ILE A 162 5.02 24.94 -2.97
CA ILE A 162 4.59 25.73 -1.82
C ILE A 162 3.06 25.85 -1.80
N ARG A 163 2.45 26.17 -2.95
CA ARG A 163 0.98 26.27 -3.05
C ARG A 163 0.26 24.93 -2.80
N LEU A 164 0.87 23.81 -3.19
CA LEU A 164 0.31 22.48 -2.96
C LEU A 164 0.36 22.10 -1.47
N LEU A 165 1.48 22.42 -0.80
CA LEU A 165 1.77 21.95 0.56
C LEU A 165 1.36 22.92 1.66
N SER A 166 1.16 24.22 1.36
CA SER A 166 0.76 25.22 2.36
C SER A 166 -0.76 25.32 2.46
N ASP A 167 -1.24 25.52 3.67
CA ASP A 167 -2.64 25.83 4.02
C ASP A 167 -2.68 26.94 5.08
N GLU A 168 -3.82 27.09 5.78
CA GLU A 168 -3.99 28.13 6.82
C GLU A 168 -3.10 27.88 8.04
N ASP A 169 -2.78 26.61 8.35
CA ASP A 169 -2.05 26.21 9.54
C ASP A 169 -0.56 25.92 9.27
N VAL A 170 -0.22 25.56 8.02
CA VAL A 170 1.11 25.11 7.63
C VAL A 170 1.64 25.92 6.45
N VAL A 171 2.73 26.65 6.67
CA VAL A 171 3.40 27.43 5.62
C VAL A 171 4.74 26.81 5.29
N PHE A 172 4.91 26.47 4.02
CA PHE A 172 6.19 26.01 3.47
C PHE A 172 7.00 27.19 2.95
N ASP A 173 8.28 27.20 3.30
CA ASP A 173 9.25 28.14 2.76
C ASP A 173 10.01 27.56 1.56
N GLU A 174 10.69 28.43 0.82
CA GLU A 174 11.46 28.06 -0.35
C GLU A 174 12.64 27.14 0.01
N ASP A 175 13.33 27.41 1.12
CA ASP A 175 14.51 26.66 1.55
C ASP A 175 14.19 25.18 1.79
N ARG A 176 13.02 24.90 2.36
CA ARG A 176 12.56 23.52 2.59
C ARG A 176 12.32 22.78 1.26
N ILE A 177 11.71 23.46 0.29
CA ILE A 177 11.50 22.85 -1.03
C ILE A 177 12.82 22.62 -1.76
N LEU A 178 13.74 23.58 -1.70
CA LEU A 178 15.08 23.44 -2.28
C LEU A 178 15.85 22.28 -1.65
N ALA A 179 15.77 22.10 -0.33
CA ALA A 179 16.36 20.97 0.37
C ALA A 179 15.75 19.63 -0.11
N GLY A 180 14.44 19.57 -0.31
CA GLY A 180 13.76 18.39 -0.88
C GLY A 180 14.21 18.08 -2.31
N ILE A 181 14.33 19.09 -3.17
CA ILE A 181 14.83 18.96 -4.54
C ILE A 181 16.25 18.40 -4.55
N LEU A 182 17.14 18.90 -3.69
CA LEU A 182 18.50 18.39 -3.56
C LEU A 182 18.50 16.91 -3.11
N ARG A 183 17.73 16.58 -2.10
CA ARG A 183 17.59 15.21 -1.59
C ARG A 183 17.09 14.24 -2.66
N LEU A 184 16.10 14.64 -3.47
CA LEU A 184 15.57 13.84 -4.57
C LEU A 184 16.58 13.70 -5.73
N ALA A 185 17.37 14.74 -5.99
CA ALA A 185 18.46 14.69 -6.98
C ALA A 185 19.56 13.72 -6.54
N ASP A 186 19.96 13.76 -5.26
CA ASP A 186 20.94 12.84 -4.70
C ASP A 186 20.47 11.37 -4.74
N LYS A 187 19.17 11.14 -4.59
CA LYS A 187 18.52 9.82 -4.76
C LYS A 187 18.40 9.40 -6.24
N GLY A 188 18.73 10.27 -7.20
CA GLY A 188 18.55 10.00 -8.64
C GLY A 188 17.10 9.96 -9.11
N ILE A 189 16.16 10.50 -8.32
CA ILE A 189 14.72 10.53 -8.65
C ILE A 189 14.42 11.66 -9.64
N LEU A 190 15.15 12.76 -9.56
CA LEU A 190 15.09 13.87 -10.50
C LEU A 190 16.47 14.33 -10.95
N VAL A 191 16.52 15.04 -12.07
CA VAL A 191 17.75 15.61 -12.63
C VAL A 191 17.62 17.14 -12.66
N ARG A 192 18.68 17.84 -12.28
CA ARG A 192 18.82 19.30 -12.45
C ARG A 192 19.69 19.57 -13.66
N GLU A 193 19.23 20.46 -14.51
CA GLU A 193 20.01 20.96 -15.64
C GLU A 193 20.07 22.47 -15.60
N GLU A 194 21.26 23.03 -15.87
CA GLU A 194 21.42 24.46 -16.12
C GLU A 194 21.25 24.69 -17.61
N ILE A 195 20.20 25.39 -17.99
CA ILE A 195 19.95 25.77 -19.37
C ILE A 195 20.61 27.13 -19.59
N ALA A 196 21.64 27.14 -20.45
CA ALA A 196 22.35 28.39 -20.81
C ALA A 196 21.51 29.30 -21.69
#